data_c4bed6bb0d2f5391d413462bf7de67db
#
_entry.id   c4bed6bb0d2f5391d413462bf7de67db
#
_cell.length_a   1.000
_cell.length_b   1.000
_cell.length_c   1.000
_cell.angle_alpha   90.00
_cell.angle_beta   90.00
_cell.angle_gamma   90.00
#
_symmetry.space_group_name_H-M   'P 1'
#
loop_
_entity.id
_entity.type
_entity.pdbx_description
1 polymer ?
#
loop_
_entity_poly.entity_id
_entity_poly.type
_entity_poly.pdbx_seq_one_letter_code
_entity_poly.pdbx_strand_id
1 'polypeptide(L)'
;MLINIDLEQYREYHDIMYQVKEKSIYVDEIKDYFKNRHLGIEGDKLPWQKLDQLVGLRPSELTIWAGENGSGKSLILGQLKLSLLKAHKTVLTASLEMTPTKTLSRMTRQAIGSLNVSNHDIEQFMGWKKDKAYLFDHQGRIDAWQAVALCRYAKQHLKCDHIILDSLMKLVRGEDDFNGQKDLVDALCDVAKETKLHIHLVHHIRKGGESNRIAEKKDIKGSGVITDLADNVILIARNRPKEKETEINRISDNSQPDTFLITAKQRNGDWEGTLGLWFDRTSQQFKESFDRPIFRYLEE
;
A
#
# COMPACT_ATOMS: atom_id res chain seq x y z
N MET A 1 21.45 1.76 -12.99
CA MET A 1 21.34 2.85 -13.98
C MET A 1 20.56 3.97 -13.31
N LEU A 2 21.17 5.14 -13.09
CA LEU A 2 20.46 6.30 -12.55
C LEU A 2 19.58 6.86 -13.67
N ILE A 3 18.26 6.82 -13.48
CA ILE A 3 17.31 7.44 -14.41
C ILE A 3 17.10 8.87 -13.91
N ASN A 4 17.65 9.84 -14.62
CA ASN A 4 17.41 11.25 -14.34
C ASN A 4 16.02 11.61 -14.89
N ILE A 5 15.07 11.94 -14.01
CA ILE A 5 13.67 12.21 -14.36
C ILE A 5 13.47 13.73 -14.35
N ASP A 6 13.12 14.30 -15.48
CA ASP A 6 12.55 15.63 -15.54
C ASP A 6 11.03 15.54 -15.37
N LEU A 7 10.53 15.82 -14.17
CA LEU A 7 9.11 15.73 -13.84
C LEU A 7 8.25 16.84 -14.47
N GLU A 8 8.83 17.96 -14.91
CA GLU A 8 8.06 19.08 -15.50
C GLU A 8 7.32 18.66 -16.77
N GLN A 9 7.90 17.75 -17.58
CA GLN A 9 7.27 17.26 -18.81
C GLN A 9 5.99 16.41 -18.56
N TYR A 10 5.72 16.01 -17.32
CA TYR A 10 4.53 15.22 -16.93
C TYR A 10 3.44 16.06 -16.25
N ARG A 11 3.56 17.41 -16.30
CA ARG A 11 2.63 18.33 -15.65
C ARG A 11 1.38 18.64 -16.48
N GLU A 12 1.35 18.31 -17.78
CA GLU A 12 0.30 18.74 -18.69
C GLU A 12 -1.07 18.11 -18.41
N TYR A 13 -2.11 18.94 -18.56
CA TYR A 13 -3.54 18.62 -18.45
C TYR A 13 -4.07 18.06 -19.76
N HIS A 14 -4.89 17.00 -19.70
CA HIS A 14 -5.70 16.58 -20.84
C HIS A 14 -6.91 17.50 -21.04
N ASP A 15 -7.20 17.86 -22.27
CA ASP A 15 -8.34 18.69 -22.62
C ASP A 15 -9.67 17.97 -22.27
N ILE A 16 -10.46 18.59 -21.39
CA ILE A 16 -11.74 18.07 -20.89
C ILE A 16 -12.72 17.76 -22.03
N MET A 17 -12.64 18.49 -23.15
CA MET A 17 -13.55 18.35 -24.29
C MET A 17 -13.54 16.96 -24.93
N TYR A 18 -12.40 16.24 -24.86
CA TYR A 18 -12.29 14.87 -25.40
C TYR A 18 -12.79 13.78 -24.42
N GLN A 19 -13.24 14.15 -23.23
CA GLN A 19 -13.68 13.19 -22.18
C GLN A 19 -15.18 12.89 -22.25
N VAL A 20 -15.97 13.69 -22.97
CA VAL A 20 -17.40 13.44 -23.14
C VAL A 20 -17.61 12.38 -24.22
N LYS A 21 -18.17 11.25 -23.83
CA LYS A 21 -18.34 10.06 -24.69
C LYS A 21 -19.75 9.51 -24.59
N GLU A 22 -20.26 8.98 -25.70
CA GLU A 22 -21.55 8.28 -25.70
C GLU A 22 -21.42 6.91 -25.03
N LYS A 23 -22.46 6.49 -24.28
CA LYS A 23 -22.47 5.22 -23.53
C LYS A 23 -22.20 3.97 -24.37
N SER A 24 -22.53 3.99 -25.65
CA SER A 24 -22.35 2.87 -26.57
C SER A 24 -20.89 2.41 -26.72
N ILE A 25 -19.93 3.33 -26.51
CA ILE A 25 -18.50 2.97 -26.60
C ILE A 25 -18.03 2.04 -25.48
N TYR A 26 -18.78 1.94 -24.37
CA TYR A 26 -18.43 1.12 -23.22
C TYR A 26 -19.04 -0.29 -23.26
N VAL A 27 -19.71 -0.66 -24.36
CA VAL A 27 -20.44 -1.95 -24.47
C VAL A 27 -19.52 -3.14 -24.20
N ASP A 28 -18.33 -3.15 -24.78
CA ASP A 28 -17.41 -4.29 -24.62
C ASP A 28 -16.80 -4.33 -23.23
N GLU A 29 -16.44 -3.19 -22.64
CA GLU A 29 -15.99 -3.11 -21.25
C GLU A 29 -17.06 -3.62 -20.28
N ILE A 30 -18.34 -3.26 -20.50
CA ILE A 30 -19.46 -3.72 -19.67
C ILE A 30 -19.69 -5.22 -19.84
N LYS A 31 -19.62 -5.75 -21.08
CA LYS A 31 -19.72 -7.21 -21.31
C LYS A 31 -18.61 -7.97 -20.58
N ASP A 32 -17.37 -7.50 -20.67
CA ASP A 32 -16.24 -8.10 -19.99
C ASP A 32 -16.39 -8.03 -18.45
N TYR A 33 -16.87 -6.91 -17.92
CA TYR A 33 -17.19 -6.78 -16.50
C TYR A 33 -18.19 -7.84 -16.03
N PHE A 34 -19.32 -8.00 -16.73
CA PHE A 34 -20.33 -9.00 -16.35
C PHE A 34 -19.88 -10.43 -16.58
N LYS A 35 -19.09 -10.69 -17.64
CA LYS A 35 -18.52 -12.00 -17.92
C LYS A 35 -17.54 -12.45 -16.83
N ASN A 36 -16.76 -11.51 -16.27
CA ASN A 36 -15.71 -11.81 -15.29
C ASN A 36 -16.20 -11.71 -13.83
N ARG A 37 -17.40 -11.18 -13.58
CA ARG A 37 -17.96 -10.99 -12.22
C ARG A 37 -18.04 -12.28 -11.40
N HIS A 38 -18.19 -13.44 -12.03
CA HIS A 38 -18.23 -14.74 -11.37
C HIS A 38 -16.84 -15.29 -11.00
N LEU A 39 -15.75 -14.67 -11.46
CA LEU A 39 -14.37 -15.09 -11.16
C LEU A 39 -13.89 -14.63 -9.79
N GLY A 40 -14.72 -13.92 -9.02
CA GLY A 40 -14.41 -13.40 -7.70
C GLY A 40 -14.22 -11.88 -7.67
N ILE A 41 -13.57 -11.38 -6.63
CA ILE A 41 -13.29 -9.95 -6.47
C ILE A 41 -12.30 -9.48 -7.54
N GLU A 42 -12.66 -8.38 -8.21
CA GLU A 42 -11.79 -7.69 -9.16
C GLU A 42 -10.60 -7.03 -8.45
N GLY A 43 -9.45 -7.02 -9.12
CA GLY A 43 -8.23 -6.38 -8.65
C GLY A 43 -7.18 -7.36 -8.15
N ASP A 44 -6.02 -6.82 -7.80
CA ASP A 44 -4.91 -7.59 -7.28
C ASP A 44 -5.14 -7.95 -5.81
N LYS A 45 -4.66 -9.13 -5.41
CA LYS A 45 -4.91 -9.67 -4.07
C LYS A 45 -3.92 -9.15 -3.05
N LEU A 46 -4.38 -9.05 -1.82
CA LEU A 46 -3.53 -8.89 -0.66
C LEU A 46 -2.77 -10.19 -0.35
N PRO A 47 -1.64 -10.15 0.40
CA PRO A 47 -0.87 -11.37 0.70
C PRO A 47 -1.63 -12.44 1.50
N TRP A 48 -2.72 -12.06 2.14
CA TRP A 48 -3.46 -12.92 3.08
C TRP A 48 -4.69 -13.54 2.41
N GLN A 49 -4.72 -14.87 2.32
CA GLN A 49 -5.78 -15.63 1.64
C GLN A 49 -7.18 -15.40 2.21
N LYS A 50 -7.27 -15.12 3.53
CA LYS A 50 -8.56 -14.78 4.16
C LYS A 50 -9.23 -13.53 3.56
N LEU A 51 -8.46 -12.69 2.86
CA LEU A 51 -8.96 -11.50 2.18
C LEU A 51 -9.19 -11.69 0.67
N ASP A 52 -8.85 -12.85 0.10
CA ASP A 52 -8.86 -13.11 -1.35
C ASP A 52 -10.19 -12.83 -2.05
N GLN A 53 -11.31 -13.03 -1.32
CA GLN A 53 -12.67 -12.81 -1.83
C GLN A 53 -13.34 -11.60 -1.15
N LEU A 54 -12.58 -10.81 -0.39
CA LEU A 54 -13.12 -9.73 0.43
C LEU A 54 -12.54 -8.36 0.04
N VAL A 55 -11.26 -8.31 -0.37
CA VAL A 55 -10.55 -7.06 -0.69
C VAL A 55 -9.77 -7.20 -1.98
N GLY A 56 -10.01 -6.32 -2.94
CA GLY A 56 -9.28 -6.25 -4.21
C GLY A 56 -8.64 -4.88 -4.42
N LEU A 57 -7.41 -4.88 -4.91
CA LEU A 57 -6.67 -3.66 -5.26
C LEU A 57 -6.85 -3.41 -6.76
N ARG A 58 -7.88 -2.63 -7.12
CA ARG A 58 -8.28 -2.42 -8.51
C ARG A 58 -7.45 -1.33 -9.18
N PRO A 59 -7.19 -1.42 -10.48
CA PRO A 59 -6.70 -0.29 -11.26
C PRO A 59 -7.60 0.94 -11.08
N SER A 60 -7.02 2.13 -11.20
CA SER A 60 -7.73 3.42 -11.08
C SER A 60 -8.23 3.76 -9.66
N GLU A 61 -7.80 3.04 -8.64
CA GLU A 61 -8.18 3.28 -7.25
C GLU A 61 -7.01 3.79 -6.41
N LEU A 62 -7.35 4.57 -5.37
CA LEU A 62 -6.44 4.99 -4.32
C LEU A 62 -6.80 4.29 -3.00
N THR A 63 -5.80 3.59 -2.42
CA THR A 63 -5.88 3.01 -1.07
C THR A 63 -5.05 3.80 -0.08
N ILE A 64 -5.69 4.31 0.98
CA ILE A 64 -5.00 4.89 2.14
C ILE A 64 -4.63 3.78 3.12
N TRP A 65 -3.34 3.69 3.45
CA TRP A 65 -2.79 2.81 4.49
C TRP A 65 -2.47 3.64 5.72
N ALA A 66 -3.34 3.60 6.71
CA ALA A 66 -3.23 4.43 7.90
C ALA A 66 -2.84 3.61 9.14
N GLY A 67 -2.15 4.23 10.06
CA GLY A 67 -1.78 3.63 11.34
C GLY A 67 -0.83 4.49 12.14
N GLU A 68 -0.71 4.22 13.45
CA GLU A 68 0.24 4.91 14.32
C GLU A 68 1.70 4.73 13.86
N ASN A 69 2.58 5.62 14.31
CA ASN A 69 4.01 5.43 14.14
C ASN A 69 4.44 4.12 14.82
N GLY A 70 5.20 3.29 14.11
CA GLY A 70 5.62 1.98 14.59
C GLY A 70 4.54 0.88 14.53
N SER A 71 3.37 1.13 13.90
CA SER A 71 2.32 0.11 13.77
C SER A 71 2.65 -1.03 12.78
N GLY A 72 3.75 -0.95 12.05
CA GLY A 72 4.15 -1.97 11.09
C GLY A 72 3.77 -1.68 9.63
N LYS A 73 3.27 -0.47 9.31
CA LYS A 73 2.86 -0.09 7.94
C LYS A 73 3.88 -0.46 6.87
N SER A 74 5.12 -0.05 7.04
CA SER A 74 6.18 -0.30 6.04
C SER A 74 6.50 -1.79 5.88
N LEU A 75 6.33 -2.61 6.93
CA LEU A 75 6.50 -4.07 6.84
C LEU A 75 5.31 -4.74 6.13
N ILE A 76 4.10 -4.32 6.44
CA ILE A 76 2.86 -4.75 5.75
C ILE A 76 2.96 -4.43 4.25
N LEU A 77 3.36 -3.20 3.92
CA LEU A 77 3.54 -2.78 2.53
C LEU A 77 4.74 -3.47 1.86
N GLY A 78 5.79 -3.81 2.62
CA GLY A 78 6.89 -4.65 2.14
C GLY A 78 6.39 -6.02 1.69
N GLN A 79 5.56 -6.65 2.51
CA GLN A 79 4.96 -7.96 2.22
C GLN A 79 3.97 -7.88 1.05
N LEU A 80 3.16 -6.81 0.97
CA LEU A 80 2.30 -6.53 -0.17
C LEU A 80 3.10 -6.41 -1.47
N LYS A 81 4.19 -5.63 -1.47
CA LYS A 81 5.07 -5.49 -2.66
C LYS A 81 5.60 -6.84 -3.13
N LEU A 82 6.08 -7.68 -2.22
CA LEU A 82 6.56 -9.03 -2.57
C LEU A 82 5.45 -9.88 -3.19
N SER A 83 4.22 -9.80 -2.68
CA SER A 83 3.06 -10.51 -3.24
C SER A 83 2.71 -10.00 -4.64
N LEU A 84 2.68 -8.69 -4.85
CA LEU A 84 2.44 -8.08 -6.16
C LEU A 84 3.52 -8.47 -7.17
N LEU A 85 4.80 -8.45 -6.78
CA LEU A 85 5.91 -8.88 -7.63
C LEU A 85 5.80 -10.38 -7.98
N LYS A 86 5.41 -11.24 -7.02
CA LYS A 86 5.16 -12.67 -7.28
C LYS A 86 4.02 -12.85 -8.28
N ALA A 87 3.00 -12.01 -8.23
CA ALA A 87 1.90 -11.95 -9.20
C ALA A 87 2.27 -11.24 -10.52
N HIS A 88 3.56 -11.03 -10.80
CA HIS A 88 4.08 -10.38 -12.01
C HIS A 88 3.66 -8.92 -12.21
N LYS A 89 3.21 -8.23 -11.15
CA LYS A 89 2.89 -6.80 -11.20
C LYS A 89 4.15 -5.95 -11.10
N THR A 90 4.13 -4.80 -11.77
CA THR A 90 5.20 -3.82 -11.73
C THR A 90 4.90 -2.77 -10.68
N VAL A 91 5.84 -2.54 -9.75
CA VAL A 91 5.64 -1.67 -8.58
C VAL A 91 6.74 -0.62 -8.49
N LEU A 92 6.36 0.66 -8.41
CA LEU A 92 7.25 1.75 -8.00
C LEU A 92 7.02 2.07 -6.53
N THR A 93 8.10 2.20 -5.77
CA THR A 93 8.06 2.65 -4.37
C THR A 93 8.77 3.99 -4.22
N ALA A 94 8.05 5.02 -3.81
CA ALA A 94 8.57 6.31 -3.37
C ALA A 94 8.51 6.36 -1.83
N SER A 95 9.58 5.86 -1.19
CA SER A 95 9.75 5.95 0.26
C SER A 95 10.52 7.23 0.57
N LEU A 96 9.80 8.29 0.94
CA LEU A 96 10.37 9.61 1.23
C LEU A 96 10.99 9.72 2.63
N GLU A 97 10.84 8.67 3.44
CA GLU A 97 11.34 8.58 4.82
C GLU A 97 12.51 7.60 4.98
N MET A 98 12.52 6.54 4.18
CA MET A 98 13.54 5.50 4.25
C MET A 98 14.38 5.43 2.98
N THR A 99 15.68 5.24 3.13
CA THR A 99 16.57 5.01 2.00
C THR A 99 16.23 3.72 1.25
N PRO A 100 16.51 3.63 -0.06
CA PRO A 100 16.36 2.40 -0.84
C PRO A 100 17.01 1.19 -0.16
N THR A 101 18.23 1.34 0.36
CA THR A 101 18.94 0.27 1.06
C THR A 101 18.15 -0.28 2.25
N LYS A 102 17.57 0.59 3.10
CA LYS A 102 16.76 0.15 4.24
C LYS A 102 15.47 -0.53 3.79
N THR A 103 14.84 -0.01 2.75
CA THR A 103 13.63 -0.60 2.15
C THR A 103 13.92 -2.00 1.59
N LEU A 104 14.97 -2.12 0.77
CA LEU A 104 15.38 -3.39 0.18
C LEU A 104 15.86 -4.40 1.23
N SER A 105 16.65 -3.99 2.24
CA SER A 105 17.08 -4.89 3.31
C SER A 105 15.91 -5.53 4.06
N ARG A 106 14.85 -4.77 4.35
CA ARG A 106 13.63 -5.31 4.97
C ARG A 106 12.90 -6.28 4.03
N MET A 107 12.76 -5.90 2.76
CA MET A 107 12.12 -6.75 1.75
C MET A 107 12.90 -8.05 1.52
N THR A 108 14.24 -7.98 1.46
CA THR A 108 15.11 -9.18 1.34
C THR A 108 14.85 -10.13 2.50
N ARG A 109 14.86 -9.62 3.73
CA ARG A 109 14.58 -10.43 4.92
C ARG A 109 13.19 -11.06 4.88
N GLN A 110 12.18 -10.32 4.43
CA GLN A 110 10.83 -10.85 4.25
C GLN A 110 10.78 -11.90 3.13
N ALA A 111 11.47 -11.68 2.03
CA ALA A 111 11.47 -12.60 0.89
C ALA A 111 12.16 -13.93 1.20
N ILE A 112 13.32 -13.87 1.89
CA ILE A 112 14.10 -15.05 2.31
C ILE A 112 13.44 -15.74 3.51
N GLY A 113 12.76 -14.98 4.38
CA GLY A 113 12.13 -15.52 5.58
C GLY A 113 13.11 -15.85 6.71
N SER A 114 14.30 -15.24 6.71
CA SER A 114 15.36 -15.51 7.69
C SER A 114 15.98 -14.23 8.25
N LEU A 115 16.43 -14.31 9.51
CA LEU A 115 17.25 -13.24 10.12
C LEU A 115 18.66 -13.21 9.51
N ASN A 116 19.20 -14.38 9.22
CA ASN A 116 20.53 -14.55 8.66
C ASN A 116 20.43 -14.59 7.13
N VAL A 117 20.71 -13.46 6.49
CA VAL A 117 20.67 -13.31 5.05
C VAL A 117 22.10 -13.36 4.52
N SER A 118 22.41 -14.33 3.66
CA SER A 118 23.72 -14.49 3.02
C SER A 118 23.86 -13.57 1.79
N ASN A 119 25.09 -13.41 1.28
CA ASN A 119 25.32 -12.69 0.02
C ASN A 119 24.57 -13.34 -1.14
N HIS A 120 24.53 -14.67 -1.18
CA HIS A 120 23.78 -15.41 -2.19
C HIS A 120 22.28 -15.09 -2.15
N ASP A 121 21.68 -15.04 -0.96
CA ASP A 121 20.25 -14.66 -0.77
C ASP A 121 19.99 -13.24 -1.28
N ILE A 122 20.91 -12.31 -1.02
CA ILE A 122 20.81 -10.93 -1.50
C ILE A 122 20.82 -10.91 -3.03
N GLU A 123 21.78 -11.59 -3.66
CA GLU A 123 21.90 -11.67 -5.13
C GLU A 123 20.66 -12.31 -5.75
N GLN A 124 20.17 -13.39 -5.17
CA GLN A 124 18.95 -14.07 -5.60
C GLN A 124 17.73 -13.11 -5.52
N PHE A 125 17.55 -12.43 -4.40
CA PHE A 125 16.46 -11.47 -4.24
C PHE A 125 16.57 -10.30 -5.22
N MET A 126 17.77 -9.74 -5.40
CA MET A 126 17.99 -8.61 -6.32
C MET A 126 17.82 -9.00 -7.80
N GLY A 127 18.09 -10.26 -8.15
CA GLY A 127 17.80 -10.79 -9.48
C GLY A 127 16.33 -11.13 -9.71
N TRP A 128 15.59 -11.45 -8.64
CA TRP A 128 14.20 -11.85 -8.74
C TRP A 128 13.32 -10.65 -9.10
N LYS A 129 12.52 -10.79 -10.18
CA LYS A 129 11.59 -9.75 -10.68
C LYS A 129 12.24 -8.35 -10.82
N LYS A 130 13.53 -8.29 -11.21
CA LYS A 130 14.32 -7.05 -11.28
C LYS A 130 13.67 -5.97 -12.16
N ASP A 131 12.99 -6.37 -13.24
CA ASP A 131 12.33 -5.48 -14.19
C ASP A 131 10.88 -5.10 -13.76
N LYS A 132 10.49 -5.47 -12.54
CA LYS A 132 9.16 -5.23 -11.96
C LYS A 132 9.19 -4.39 -10.69
N ALA A 133 10.37 -4.19 -10.09
CA ALA A 133 10.55 -3.46 -8.84
C ALA A 133 11.39 -2.20 -9.05
N TYR A 134 10.79 -1.05 -8.82
CA TYR A 134 11.46 0.24 -8.96
C TYR A 134 11.40 1.03 -7.64
N LEU A 135 12.43 1.81 -7.36
CA LEU A 135 12.48 2.71 -6.21
C LEU A 135 12.79 4.13 -6.68
N PHE A 136 12.04 5.08 -6.14
CA PHE A 136 12.34 6.50 -6.27
C PHE A 136 13.34 6.88 -5.18
N ASP A 137 14.59 7.12 -5.57
CA ASP A 137 15.69 7.41 -4.63
C ASP A 137 15.71 8.90 -4.28
N HIS A 138 14.73 9.30 -3.50
CA HIS A 138 14.66 10.63 -2.91
C HIS A 138 14.17 10.54 -1.46
N GLN A 139 14.91 11.13 -0.54
CA GLN A 139 14.49 11.28 0.85
C GLN A 139 14.18 12.76 1.12
N GLY A 140 13.09 12.97 1.79
CA GLY A 140 12.63 14.31 2.11
C GLY A 140 11.27 14.62 1.50
N ARG A 141 10.97 15.91 1.45
CA ARG A 141 9.68 16.38 0.94
C ARG A 141 9.75 16.58 -0.58
N ILE A 142 8.66 16.27 -1.26
CA ILE A 142 8.40 16.67 -2.65
C ILE A 142 7.04 17.37 -2.69
N ASP A 143 6.83 18.20 -3.70
CA ASP A 143 5.55 18.89 -3.88
C ASP A 143 4.46 17.96 -4.41
N ALA A 144 3.19 18.30 -4.15
CA ALA A 144 2.03 17.51 -4.60
C ALA A 144 2.05 17.26 -6.12
N TRP A 145 2.38 18.28 -6.92
CA TRP A 145 2.47 18.14 -8.38
C TRP A 145 3.56 17.15 -8.82
N GLN A 146 4.69 17.06 -8.07
CA GLN A 146 5.76 16.11 -8.36
C GLN A 146 5.31 14.66 -8.08
N ALA A 147 4.48 14.43 -7.04
CA ALA A 147 3.90 13.13 -6.77
C ALA A 147 2.96 12.69 -7.91
N VAL A 148 2.13 13.60 -8.42
CA VAL A 148 1.26 13.37 -9.60
C VAL A 148 2.10 13.08 -10.85
N ALA A 149 3.12 13.88 -11.12
CA ALA A 149 4.03 13.68 -12.25
C ALA A 149 4.77 12.34 -12.16
N LEU A 150 5.17 11.92 -10.94
CA LEU A 150 5.78 10.61 -10.70
C LEU A 150 4.83 9.45 -11.02
N CYS A 151 3.53 9.59 -10.72
CA CYS A 151 2.51 8.61 -11.11
C CYS A 151 2.41 8.47 -12.64
N ARG A 152 2.35 9.58 -13.36
CA ARG A 152 2.34 9.58 -14.83
C ARG A 152 3.60 8.93 -15.41
N TYR A 153 4.78 9.31 -14.91
CA TYR A 153 6.05 8.71 -15.29
C TYR A 153 6.05 7.21 -15.06
N ALA A 154 5.63 6.76 -13.85
CA ALA A 154 5.55 5.34 -13.49
C ALA A 154 4.72 4.55 -14.51
N LYS A 155 3.57 5.09 -14.94
CA LYS A 155 2.74 4.43 -15.95
C LYS A 155 3.33 4.48 -17.34
N GLN A 156 3.77 5.65 -17.79
CA GLN A 156 4.19 5.87 -19.18
C GLN A 156 5.50 5.15 -19.51
N HIS A 157 6.48 5.20 -18.61
CA HIS A 157 7.84 4.69 -18.86
C HIS A 157 8.11 3.34 -18.20
N LEU A 158 7.69 3.14 -16.95
CA LEU A 158 7.97 1.90 -16.22
C LEU A 158 6.85 0.86 -16.37
N LYS A 159 5.71 1.24 -16.99
CA LYS A 159 4.52 0.37 -17.13
C LYS A 159 4.05 -0.19 -15.79
N CYS A 160 4.15 0.61 -14.73
CA CYS A 160 3.72 0.20 -13.41
C CYS A 160 2.22 -0.13 -13.36
N ASP A 161 1.89 -1.09 -12.52
CA ASP A 161 0.52 -1.41 -12.09
C ASP A 161 0.20 -0.71 -10.77
N HIS A 162 1.20 -0.62 -9.87
CA HIS A 162 1.08 -0.03 -8.55
C HIS A 162 2.16 1.00 -8.29
N ILE A 163 1.80 2.05 -7.53
CA ILE A 163 2.77 2.98 -6.93
C ILE A 163 2.50 3.13 -5.44
N ILE A 164 3.56 3.13 -4.62
CA ILE A 164 3.49 3.34 -3.18
C ILE A 164 4.15 4.67 -2.84
N LEU A 165 3.39 5.57 -2.21
CA LEU A 165 3.83 6.89 -1.75
C LEU A 165 3.88 6.87 -0.20
N ASP A 166 5.06 6.83 0.39
CA ASP A 166 5.28 6.73 1.83
C ASP A 166 6.13 7.93 2.32
N SER A 167 5.52 8.96 2.92
CA SER A 167 4.15 9.12 3.39
C SER A 167 3.52 10.43 2.90
N LEU A 168 2.20 10.55 3.07
CA LEU A 168 1.42 11.76 2.81
C LEU A 168 2.05 13.01 3.44
N MET A 169 2.61 12.89 4.65
CA MET A 169 3.23 14.00 5.37
C MET A 169 4.50 14.57 4.69
N LYS A 170 5.07 13.85 3.73
CA LYS A 170 6.19 14.30 2.90
C LYS A 170 5.74 14.96 1.59
N LEU A 171 4.43 14.96 1.33
CA LEU A 171 3.81 15.49 0.12
C LEU A 171 3.00 16.77 0.37
N VAL A 172 2.86 17.20 1.64
CA VAL A 172 2.13 18.39 2.07
C VAL A 172 2.98 19.26 2.99
N ARG A 173 2.58 20.52 3.19
CA ARG A 173 3.39 21.47 3.96
C ARG A 173 3.49 21.14 5.45
N GLY A 174 2.48 20.48 6.03
CA GLY A 174 2.47 20.13 7.44
C GLY A 174 1.27 19.27 7.84
N GLU A 175 1.24 18.85 9.11
CA GLU A 175 0.13 18.06 9.66
C GLU A 175 -1.19 18.84 9.72
N ASP A 176 -1.12 20.15 9.83
CA ASP A 176 -2.29 21.04 9.95
C ASP A 176 -2.70 21.64 8.60
N ASP A 177 -2.03 21.24 7.50
CA ASP A 177 -2.38 21.66 6.14
C ASP A 177 -3.50 20.78 5.58
N PHE A 178 -4.69 20.89 6.18
CA PHE A 178 -5.84 20.05 5.81
C PHE A 178 -6.31 20.28 4.36
N ASN A 179 -6.20 21.52 3.87
CA ASN A 179 -6.55 21.82 2.48
C ASN A 179 -5.53 21.17 1.52
N GLY A 180 -4.23 21.32 1.79
CA GLY A 180 -3.19 20.68 0.97
C GLY A 180 -3.30 19.14 0.99
N GLN A 181 -3.69 18.54 2.11
CA GLN A 181 -3.94 17.10 2.18
C GLN A 181 -5.14 16.70 1.30
N LYS A 182 -6.24 17.46 1.36
CA LYS A 182 -7.43 17.24 0.53
C LYS A 182 -7.08 17.35 -0.95
N ASP A 183 -6.46 18.47 -1.35
CA ASP A 183 -6.12 18.76 -2.75
C ASP A 183 -5.16 17.70 -3.33
N LEU A 184 -4.19 17.25 -2.52
CA LEU A 184 -3.29 16.17 -2.92
C LEU A 184 -4.04 14.86 -3.14
N VAL A 185 -4.91 14.45 -2.18
CA VAL A 185 -5.64 13.17 -2.30
C VAL A 185 -6.59 13.20 -3.49
N ASP A 186 -7.25 14.33 -3.74
CA ASP A 186 -8.11 14.52 -4.91
C ASP A 186 -7.31 14.39 -6.21
N ALA A 187 -6.18 15.09 -6.33
CA ALA A 187 -5.28 14.97 -7.48
C ALA A 187 -4.72 13.56 -7.68
N LEU A 188 -4.44 12.83 -6.58
CA LEU A 188 -4.00 11.43 -6.65
C LEU A 188 -5.13 10.49 -7.10
N CYS A 189 -6.37 10.72 -6.69
CA CYS A 189 -7.52 9.98 -7.19
C CYS A 189 -7.73 10.21 -8.69
N ASP A 190 -7.54 11.43 -9.17
CA ASP A 190 -7.69 11.76 -10.59
C ASP A 190 -6.58 11.14 -11.44
N VAL A 191 -5.31 11.24 -11.01
CA VAL A 191 -4.20 10.62 -11.75
C VAL A 191 -4.27 9.09 -11.69
N ALA A 192 -4.86 8.48 -10.64
CA ALA A 192 -5.11 7.05 -10.60
C ALA A 192 -6.06 6.63 -11.73
N LYS A 193 -7.16 7.37 -11.93
CA LYS A 193 -8.12 7.13 -13.01
C LYS A 193 -7.51 7.38 -14.40
N GLU A 194 -6.75 8.47 -14.55
CA GLU A 194 -6.05 8.84 -15.78
C GLU A 194 -5.07 7.74 -16.22
N THR A 195 -4.28 7.25 -15.28
CA THR A 195 -3.16 6.34 -15.56
C THR A 195 -3.53 4.86 -15.45
N LYS A 196 -4.69 4.52 -14.88
CA LYS A 196 -5.05 3.15 -14.45
C LYS A 196 -4.04 2.53 -13.49
N LEU A 197 -3.35 3.33 -12.70
CA LEU A 197 -2.52 2.87 -11.59
C LEU A 197 -3.41 2.55 -10.39
N HIS A 198 -2.97 1.59 -9.57
CA HIS A 198 -3.41 1.52 -8.18
C HIS A 198 -2.42 2.30 -7.31
N ILE A 199 -2.89 3.33 -6.61
CA ILE A 199 -2.05 4.19 -5.77
C ILE A 199 -2.21 3.79 -4.30
N HIS A 200 -1.10 3.47 -3.63
CA HIS A 200 -1.03 3.24 -2.20
C HIS A 200 -0.44 4.47 -1.51
N LEU A 201 -1.24 5.16 -0.72
CA LEU A 201 -0.82 6.33 0.05
C LEU A 201 -0.70 5.98 1.53
N VAL A 202 0.48 6.13 2.10
CA VAL A 202 0.72 5.91 3.53
C VAL A 202 0.37 7.16 4.32
N HIS A 203 -0.42 6.98 5.37
CA HIS A 203 -0.81 8.06 6.27
C HIS A 203 -0.57 7.68 7.74
N HIS A 204 -0.14 8.68 8.53
CA HIS A 204 0.04 8.52 9.97
C HIS A 204 -1.21 9.00 10.70
N ILE A 205 -1.71 8.19 11.62
CA ILE A 205 -2.74 8.62 12.56
C ILE A 205 -2.10 9.10 13.86
N ARG A 206 -2.79 10.00 14.58
CA ARG A 206 -2.35 10.36 15.93
C ARG A 206 -2.48 9.16 16.86
N LYS A 207 -1.60 9.07 17.85
CA LYS A 207 -1.81 8.18 18.98
C LYS A 207 -3.14 8.55 19.62
N GLY A 208 -4.10 7.62 19.64
CA GLY A 208 -5.34 7.77 20.39
C GLY A 208 -5.00 8.03 21.85
N GLY A 209 -5.65 9.01 22.50
CA GLY A 209 -5.36 9.40 23.89
C GLY A 209 -5.53 8.26 24.92
N GLU A 210 -6.26 7.21 24.57
CA GLU A 210 -6.38 5.98 25.36
C GLU A 210 -5.53 4.86 24.74
N SER A 211 -4.44 4.51 25.41
CA SER A 211 -3.42 3.55 24.94
C SER A 211 -3.91 2.09 24.85
N ASN A 212 -5.20 1.83 25.00
CA ASN A 212 -5.78 0.48 25.14
C ASN A 212 -6.85 0.12 24.11
N ARG A 213 -7.14 0.97 23.12
CA ARG A 213 -8.12 0.62 22.07
C ARG A 213 -7.48 0.36 20.72
N ILE A 214 -8.15 -0.42 19.90
CA ILE A 214 -7.81 -0.61 18.49
C ILE A 214 -8.19 0.69 17.75
N ALA A 215 -7.33 1.13 16.83
CA ALA A 215 -7.59 2.31 16.00
C ALA A 215 -8.82 2.11 15.11
N GLU A 216 -9.60 3.18 14.91
CA GLU A 216 -10.79 3.20 14.05
C GLU A 216 -10.64 4.24 12.93
N LYS A 217 -11.52 4.20 11.93
CA LYS A 217 -11.54 5.16 10.80
C LYS A 217 -11.53 6.62 11.25
N LYS A 218 -12.24 6.94 12.34
CA LYS A 218 -12.27 8.30 12.92
C LYS A 218 -10.92 8.78 13.47
N ASP A 219 -9.95 7.88 13.67
CA ASP A 219 -8.61 8.22 14.17
C ASP A 219 -7.68 8.69 13.06
N ILE A 220 -8.10 8.59 11.80
CA ILE A 220 -7.35 9.13 10.67
C ILE A 220 -7.42 10.65 10.75
N LYS A 221 -6.26 11.26 11.06
CA LYS A 221 -6.10 12.70 11.14
C LYS A 221 -6.28 13.37 9.78
N GLY A 222 -6.73 14.63 9.85
CA GLY A 222 -6.68 15.56 8.75
C GLY A 222 -8.05 15.92 8.22
N SER A 223 -8.89 15.04 7.96
CA SER A 223 -10.31 15.31 7.67
C SER A 223 -11.00 14.00 7.31
N GLY A 224 -12.25 13.84 7.71
CA GLY A 224 -13.12 12.86 7.08
C GLY A 224 -13.07 12.94 5.55
N VAL A 225 -12.73 14.12 5.03
CA VAL A 225 -12.63 14.39 3.58
C VAL A 225 -11.60 13.52 2.88
N ILE A 226 -10.36 13.30 3.41
CA ILE A 226 -9.39 12.45 2.73
C ILE A 226 -9.82 10.98 2.69
N THR A 227 -10.49 10.50 3.72
CA THR A 227 -11.05 9.14 3.75
C THR A 227 -12.29 9.01 2.86
N ASP A 228 -13.04 10.11 2.66
CA ASP A 228 -14.20 10.14 1.78
C ASP A 228 -13.79 10.16 0.30
N LEU A 229 -12.70 10.84 -0.04
CA LEU A 229 -12.12 10.87 -1.39
C LEU A 229 -11.53 9.52 -1.81
N ALA A 230 -10.75 8.88 -0.93
CA ALA A 230 -10.11 7.60 -1.21
C ALA A 230 -11.11 6.48 -1.56
N ASP A 231 -10.72 5.57 -2.42
CA ASP A 231 -11.54 4.41 -2.77
C ASP A 231 -11.50 3.35 -1.67
N ASN A 232 -10.33 3.09 -1.12
CA ASN A 232 -10.15 2.15 -0.03
C ASN A 232 -9.41 2.80 1.14
N VAL A 233 -9.77 2.39 2.36
CA VAL A 233 -9.11 2.80 3.59
C VAL A 233 -8.80 1.57 4.43
N ILE A 234 -7.51 1.31 4.65
CA ILE A 234 -7.02 0.19 5.45
C ILE A 234 -6.22 0.73 6.63
N LEU A 235 -6.64 0.35 7.85
CA LEU A 235 -5.95 0.70 9.08
C LEU A 235 -5.06 -0.45 9.54
N ILE A 236 -3.89 -0.11 10.06
CA ILE A 236 -2.94 -1.04 10.67
C ILE A 236 -2.78 -0.67 12.13
N ALA A 237 -3.32 -1.52 13.01
CA ALA A 237 -3.36 -1.29 14.45
C ALA A 237 -2.65 -2.42 15.20
N ARG A 238 -1.72 -2.07 16.10
CA ARG A 238 -1.07 -3.04 16.99
C ARG A 238 -2.03 -3.48 18.09
N ASN A 239 -1.94 -4.73 18.51
CA ASN A 239 -2.66 -5.24 19.67
C ASN A 239 -1.94 -4.78 20.97
N ARG A 240 -2.17 -3.52 21.36
CA ARG A 240 -1.56 -2.91 22.55
C ARG A 240 -1.91 -3.64 23.86
N PRO A 241 -3.16 -4.11 24.06
CA PRO A 241 -3.48 -4.96 25.22
C PRO A 241 -2.56 -6.19 25.33
N LYS A 242 -2.44 -6.98 24.25
CA LYS A 242 -1.53 -8.15 24.22
C LYS A 242 -0.09 -7.79 24.52
N GLU A 243 0.42 -6.66 23.98
CA GLU A 243 1.79 -6.20 24.25
C GLU A 243 2.02 -5.93 25.73
N LYS A 244 1.08 -5.22 26.39
CA LYS A 244 1.16 -4.92 27.80
C LYS A 244 1.10 -6.18 28.66
N GLU A 245 0.20 -7.10 28.35
CA GLU A 245 0.11 -8.40 29.04
C GLU A 245 1.41 -9.19 28.89
N THR A 246 1.99 -9.19 27.70
CA THR A 246 3.28 -9.85 27.43
C THR A 246 4.42 -9.21 28.21
N GLU A 247 4.45 -7.87 28.33
CA GLU A 247 5.44 -7.15 29.13
C GLU A 247 5.33 -7.47 30.62
N ILE A 248 4.13 -7.57 31.15
CA ILE A 248 3.85 -7.88 32.56
C ILE A 248 4.15 -9.35 32.88
N ASN A 249 3.60 -10.24 32.09
CA ASN A 249 3.63 -11.69 32.35
C ASN A 249 4.89 -12.38 31.81
N ARG A 250 5.67 -11.71 30.93
CA ARG A 250 6.81 -12.26 30.17
C ARG A 250 6.46 -13.48 29.31
N ILE A 251 5.20 -13.70 29.05
CA ILE A 251 4.65 -14.80 28.23
C ILE A 251 3.79 -14.18 27.15
N SER A 252 4.06 -14.53 25.88
CA SER A 252 3.23 -14.08 24.76
C SER A 252 2.02 -14.97 24.61
N ASP A 253 0.83 -14.40 24.58
CA ASP A 253 -0.38 -15.11 24.22
C ASP A 253 -0.46 -15.30 22.70
N ASN A 254 -0.09 -16.50 22.25
CA ASN A 254 -0.11 -16.84 20.82
C ASN A 254 -1.52 -17.09 20.27
N SER A 255 -2.54 -17.16 21.12
CA SER A 255 -3.94 -17.26 20.67
C SER A 255 -4.47 -15.95 20.09
N GLN A 256 -3.88 -14.82 20.49
CA GLN A 256 -4.26 -13.49 20.01
C GLN A 256 -3.32 -12.96 18.93
N PRO A 257 -3.83 -12.21 17.93
CA PRO A 257 -2.98 -11.58 16.91
C PRO A 257 -2.14 -10.44 17.50
N ASP A 258 -1.01 -10.15 16.85
CA ASP A 258 -0.13 -9.04 17.22
C ASP A 258 -0.58 -7.70 16.60
N THR A 259 -1.26 -7.79 15.46
CA THR A 259 -1.67 -6.63 14.65
C THR A 259 -3.02 -6.90 14.01
N PHE A 260 -3.82 -5.87 13.87
CA PHE A 260 -5.08 -5.90 13.15
C PHE A 260 -4.94 -5.12 11.84
N LEU A 261 -5.36 -5.74 10.75
CA LEU A 261 -5.59 -5.11 9.47
C LEU A 261 -7.10 -4.86 9.33
N ILE A 262 -7.50 -3.59 9.33
CA ILE A 262 -8.91 -3.20 9.35
C ILE A 262 -9.26 -2.53 8.03
N THR A 263 -10.10 -3.18 7.24
CA THR A 263 -10.69 -2.58 6.05
C THR A 263 -11.85 -1.69 6.50
N ALA A 264 -11.58 -0.39 6.57
CA ALA A 264 -12.52 0.60 7.09
C ALA A 264 -13.37 1.27 6.00
N LYS A 265 -13.02 1.04 4.73
CA LYS A 265 -13.77 1.47 3.55
C LYS A 265 -13.34 0.69 2.32
N GLN A 266 -14.29 0.33 1.49
CA GLN A 266 -14.11 -0.06 0.10
C GLN A 266 -15.24 0.56 -0.74
N ARG A 267 -14.91 1.42 -1.72
CA ARG A 267 -15.93 2.05 -2.57
C ARG A 267 -16.58 1.04 -3.51
N ASN A 268 -15.78 0.12 -4.06
CA ASN A 268 -16.19 -0.86 -5.04
C ASN A 268 -16.17 -2.31 -4.48
N GLY A 269 -16.28 -2.46 -3.16
CA GLY A 269 -16.36 -3.73 -2.45
C GLY A 269 -17.40 -3.66 -1.35
N ASP A 270 -18.00 -4.81 -1.03
CA ASP A 270 -19.11 -4.90 -0.07
C ASP A 270 -18.66 -5.25 1.37
N TRP A 271 -17.36 -5.50 1.56
CA TRP A 271 -16.85 -5.96 2.85
C TRP A 271 -16.04 -4.88 3.59
N GLU A 272 -16.43 -4.60 4.80
CA GLU A 272 -15.65 -3.88 5.81
C GLU A 272 -15.48 -4.80 7.01
N GLY A 273 -14.25 -4.91 7.54
CA GLY A 273 -13.99 -5.82 8.63
C GLY A 273 -12.52 -5.86 9.06
N THR A 274 -12.20 -6.81 9.93
CA THR A 274 -10.90 -6.90 10.58
C THR A 274 -10.26 -8.27 10.39
N LEU A 275 -9.00 -8.28 9.98
CA LEU A 275 -8.14 -9.47 9.96
C LEU A 275 -7.09 -9.37 11.06
N GLY A 276 -7.04 -10.36 11.96
CA GLY A 276 -5.93 -10.52 12.90
C GLY A 276 -4.70 -11.11 12.23
N LEU A 277 -3.52 -10.55 12.53
CA LEU A 277 -2.24 -10.97 11.97
C LEU A 277 -1.22 -11.25 13.10
N TRP A 278 -0.46 -12.33 12.94
CA TRP A 278 0.63 -12.74 13.83
C TRP A 278 1.98 -12.36 13.21
N PHE A 279 2.78 -11.65 13.97
CA PHE A 279 4.07 -11.14 13.47
C PHE A 279 5.19 -12.16 13.73
N ASP A 280 5.78 -12.69 12.68
CA ASP A 280 6.99 -13.50 12.75
C ASP A 280 8.23 -12.61 12.81
N ARG A 281 8.91 -12.61 13.96
CA ARG A 281 10.08 -11.77 14.22
C ARG A 281 11.29 -12.16 13.36
N THR A 282 11.42 -13.41 12.98
CA THR A 282 12.55 -13.93 12.21
C THR A 282 12.48 -13.46 10.78
N SER A 283 11.37 -13.63 10.13
CA SER A 283 11.15 -13.23 8.73
C SER A 283 10.67 -11.78 8.57
N GLN A 284 10.17 -11.14 9.64
CA GLN A 284 9.42 -9.87 9.61
C GLN A 284 8.15 -9.94 8.76
N GLN A 285 7.54 -11.11 8.64
CA GLN A 285 6.26 -11.30 7.97
C GLN A 285 5.09 -11.29 8.95
N PHE A 286 3.92 -10.94 8.43
CA PHE A 286 2.64 -11.06 9.11
C PHE A 286 1.87 -12.26 8.55
N LYS A 287 1.41 -13.15 9.43
CA LYS A 287 0.72 -14.40 9.12
C LYS A 287 -0.74 -14.35 9.56
N GLU A 288 -1.60 -15.13 8.96
CA GLU A 288 -3.05 -15.18 9.26
C GLU A 288 -3.41 -16.05 10.47
N SER A 289 -2.45 -16.78 11.02
CA SER A 289 -2.51 -17.51 12.29
C SER A 289 -1.11 -17.73 12.81
N PHE A 290 -0.98 -18.03 14.09
CA PHE A 290 0.33 -18.28 14.71
C PHE A 290 1.06 -19.45 14.05
N ASP A 291 0.36 -20.56 13.78
CA ASP A 291 0.94 -21.81 13.27
C ASP A 291 1.14 -21.80 11.74
N ARG A 292 0.60 -20.80 11.02
CA ARG A 292 0.77 -20.75 9.56
C ARG A 292 2.24 -20.56 9.23
N PRO A 293 2.78 -21.30 8.25
CA PRO A 293 4.14 -21.07 7.78
C PRO A 293 4.29 -19.67 7.17
N ILE A 294 5.52 -19.18 7.11
CA ILE A 294 5.86 -17.94 6.42
C ILE A 294 5.63 -18.09 4.91
N PHE A 295 5.39 -16.98 4.23
CA PHE A 295 5.25 -16.97 2.78
C PHE A 295 6.61 -17.21 2.12
N ARG A 296 6.62 -17.99 1.06
CA ARG A 296 7.79 -18.26 0.22
C ARG A 296 7.66 -17.46 -1.08
N TYR A 297 8.40 -16.35 -1.19
CA TYR A 297 8.25 -15.44 -2.32
C TYR A 297 9.15 -15.82 -3.50
N LEU A 298 10.34 -16.32 -3.24
CA LEU A 298 11.34 -16.64 -4.26
C LEU A 298 11.15 -18.04 -4.88
N GLU A 299 10.33 -18.88 -4.26
CA GLU A 299 9.95 -20.17 -4.83
C GLU A 299 8.86 -19.94 -5.90
N GLU A 300 9.00 -20.55 -7.09
CA GLU A 300 8.03 -20.49 -8.18
C GLU A 300 6.73 -21.23 -7.88
#